data_fbf37810998449a7eb5f95023f1d65e6
#
_entry.id   fbf37810998449a7eb5f95023f1d65e6
#
_cell.length_a   1.000
_cell.length_b   1.000
_cell.length_c   1.000
_cell.angle_alpha   90.00
_cell.angle_beta   90.00
_cell.angle_gamma   90.00
#
_symmetry.space_group_name_H-M   'P 1'
#
loop_
_entity.id
_entity.type
_entity.pdbx_description
1 polymer ?
#
loop_
_entity_poly.entity_id
_entity_poly.type
_entity_poly.pdbx_seq_one_letter_code
_entity_poly.pdbx_strand_id
1 'polypeptide(L)'
;MTADGRTIAFLVGPEGIEQAELTEPWKAVADAGGTPRLISKDSGEVQAFEHLTPADRFPVDVTLDAASADDFDALVLPGGVANGDQVRTFPGAVKLVQEFAAAGKPIAVICHGGWVLVEAGVVDGRRLTSWPSLQTDYRNAGATWVDEEVVVDDGPFTLISSRKPDDLPAFNRELLAALG
;
A
#
# COMPACT_ATOMS: atom_id res chain seq x y z
N MET A 1 18.04 6.74 7.77
CA MET A 1 17.53 6.41 6.43
C MET A 1 16.84 7.67 5.93
N THR A 2 17.15 8.13 4.75
CA THR A 2 16.57 9.34 4.15
C THR A 2 15.78 8.93 2.92
N ALA A 3 14.68 9.65 2.66
CA ALA A 3 13.89 9.51 1.44
C ALA A 3 14.02 10.77 0.56
N ASP A 4 15.14 11.48 0.72
CA ASP A 4 15.38 12.74 0.02
C ASP A 4 15.24 12.61 -1.50
N GLY A 5 14.39 13.44 -2.09
CA GLY A 5 14.13 13.46 -3.52
C GLY A 5 13.25 12.32 -4.04
N ARG A 6 12.79 11.42 -3.18
CA ARG A 6 11.89 10.32 -3.54
C ARG A 6 10.44 10.78 -3.54
N THR A 7 9.67 10.31 -4.51
CA THR A 7 8.22 10.52 -4.57
C THR A 7 7.50 9.19 -4.37
N ILE A 8 6.63 9.11 -3.37
CA ILE A 8 6.00 7.86 -2.95
C ILE A 8 4.49 7.93 -3.19
N ALA A 9 3.98 6.97 -3.97
CA ALA A 9 2.57 6.82 -4.24
C ALA A 9 1.85 6.15 -3.06
N PHE A 10 0.74 6.73 -2.62
CA PHE A 10 -0.20 6.13 -1.66
C PHE A 10 -1.52 5.90 -2.39
N LEU A 11 -1.83 4.65 -2.71
CA LEU A 11 -3.02 4.30 -3.49
C LEU A 11 -4.15 3.86 -2.56
N VAL A 12 -5.27 4.56 -2.65
CA VAL A 12 -6.47 4.31 -1.83
C VAL A 12 -7.75 4.39 -2.65
N GLY A 13 -8.81 3.79 -2.13
CA GLY A 13 -10.18 3.98 -2.60
C GLY A 13 -10.76 5.32 -2.14
N PRO A 14 -11.99 5.65 -2.58
CA PRO A 14 -12.65 6.91 -2.20
C PRO A 14 -13.02 6.97 -0.71
N GLU A 15 -13.16 5.84 -0.05
CA GLU A 15 -13.53 5.74 1.37
C GLU A 15 -13.08 4.43 2.01
N GLY A 16 -13.18 4.35 3.33
CA GLY A 16 -12.92 3.11 4.07
C GLY A 16 -11.46 2.83 4.39
N ILE A 17 -10.57 3.83 4.23
CA ILE A 17 -9.16 3.71 4.56
C ILE A 17 -9.01 3.71 6.09
N GLU A 18 -8.27 2.77 6.67
CA GLU A 18 -7.85 2.87 8.07
C GLU A 18 -6.89 4.04 8.23
N GLN A 19 -7.28 5.08 8.98
CA GLN A 19 -6.58 6.36 9.00
C GLN A 19 -5.11 6.25 9.39
N ALA A 20 -4.81 5.51 10.46
CA ALA A 20 -3.44 5.36 10.92
C ALA A 20 -2.52 4.74 9.85
N GLU A 21 -3.05 3.82 9.05
CA GLU A 21 -2.30 3.12 8.00
C GLU A 21 -2.02 4.01 6.77
N LEU A 22 -2.71 5.12 6.64
CA LEU A 22 -2.40 6.18 5.69
C LEU A 22 -1.46 7.22 6.32
N THR A 23 -1.82 7.76 7.49
CA THR A 23 -1.17 8.95 8.06
C THR A 23 0.21 8.66 8.66
N GLU A 24 0.40 7.51 9.29
CA GLU A 24 1.69 7.17 9.90
C GLU A 24 2.80 6.93 8.87
N PRO A 25 2.60 6.10 7.81
CA PRO A 25 3.60 5.97 6.75
C PRO A 25 3.82 7.27 5.96
N TRP A 26 2.75 8.03 5.73
CA TRP A 26 2.84 9.35 5.10
C TRP A 26 3.78 10.29 5.86
N LYS A 27 3.54 10.37 7.18
CA LYS A 27 4.39 11.18 8.05
C LYS A 27 5.83 10.68 8.07
N ALA A 28 6.05 9.37 8.15
CA ALA A 28 7.39 8.77 8.16
C ALA A 28 8.17 9.14 6.88
N VAL A 29 7.52 9.06 5.72
CA VAL A 29 8.11 9.45 4.43
C VAL A 29 8.42 10.93 4.40
N ALA A 30 7.50 11.80 4.81
CA ALA A 30 7.68 13.24 4.82
C ALA A 30 8.80 13.68 5.78
N ASP A 31 8.84 13.13 6.98
CA ASP A 31 9.88 13.41 7.98
C ASP A 31 11.27 12.95 7.50
N ALA A 32 11.34 11.94 6.64
CA ALA A 32 12.56 11.45 6.01
C ALA A 32 12.99 12.23 4.74
N GLY A 33 12.27 13.31 4.39
CA GLY A 33 12.56 14.17 3.23
C GLY A 33 11.93 13.72 1.91
N GLY A 34 11.10 12.67 1.93
CA GLY A 34 10.36 12.20 0.76
C GLY A 34 9.10 13.02 0.48
N THR A 35 8.53 12.85 -0.68
CA THR A 35 7.28 13.49 -1.12
C THR A 35 6.19 12.45 -1.29
N PRO A 36 5.30 12.27 -0.31
CA PRO A 36 4.14 11.38 -0.48
C PRO A 36 3.09 12.04 -1.37
N ARG A 37 2.39 11.22 -2.18
CA ARG A 37 1.31 11.64 -3.08
C ARG A 37 0.14 10.69 -2.98
N LEU A 38 -1.05 11.22 -2.73
CA LEU A 38 -2.29 10.44 -2.62
C LEU A 38 -2.92 10.21 -3.98
N ILE A 39 -3.05 8.94 -4.34
CA ILE A 39 -3.70 8.50 -5.57
C ILE A 39 -5.05 7.88 -5.23
N SER A 40 -6.10 8.30 -5.90
CA SER A 40 -7.41 7.65 -5.83
C SER A 40 -8.12 7.69 -7.18
N LYS A 41 -9.28 7.04 -7.26
CA LYS A 41 -10.04 6.90 -8.50
C LYS A 41 -10.38 8.26 -9.12
N ASP A 42 -10.93 9.15 -8.32
CA ASP A 42 -11.43 10.45 -8.77
C ASP A 42 -10.72 11.59 -8.00
N SER A 43 -10.79 12.80 -8.53
CA SER A 43 -10.33 14.01 -7.85
C SER A 43 -11.25 14.36 -6.68
N GLY A 44 -10.79 15.25 -5.80
CA GLY A 44 -11.53 15.68 -4.62
C GLY A 44 -10.90 15.16 -3.35
N GLU A 45 -11.66 14.56 -2.47
CA GLU A 45 -11.21 14.05 -1.18
C GLU A 45 -11.62 12.58 -0.98
N VAL A 46 -10.81 11.84 -0.23
CA VAL A 46 -11.13 10.50 0.26
C VAL A 46 -11.51 10.55 1.73
N GLN A 47 -12.36 9.63 2.18
CA GLN A 47 -12.81 9.52 3.58
C GLN A 47 -12.06 8.40 4.29
N ALA A 48 -11.28 8.75 5.30
CA ALA A 48 -10.66 7.77 6.20
C ALA A 48 -11.57 7.40 7.37
N PHE A 49 -11.24 6.31 8.03
CA PHE A 49 -12.00 5.75 9.15
C PHE A 49 -11.06 5.32 10.27
N GLU A 50 -11.54 5.36 11.48
CA GLU A 50 -11.01 4.61 12.62
C GLU A 50 -11.92 3.42 12.84
N HIS A 51 -11.55 2.27 12.29
CA HIS A 51 -12.37 1.06 12.14
C HIS A 51 -13.67 1.34 11.38
N LEU A 52 -14.78 1.51 12.06
CA LEU A 52 -16.10 1.77 11.48
C LEU A 52 -16.58 3.22 11.65
N THR A 53 -15.80 4.05 12.32
CA THR A 53 -16.15 5.44 12.59
C THR A 53 -15.47 6.35 11.56
N PRO A 54 -16.25 7.20 10.84
CA PRO A 54 -15.66 8.20 9.95
C PRO A 54 -14.68 9.11 10.71
N ALA A 55 -13.51 9.32 10.13
CA ALA A 55 -12.45 10.16 10.65
C ALA A 55 -12.14 11.33 9.69
N ASP A 56 -10.88 11.64 9.42
CA ASP A 56 -10.52 12.77 8.60
C ASP A 56 -10.72 12.53 7.09
N ARG A 57 -10.73 13.61 6.33
CA ARG A 57 -10.71 13.59 4.86
C ARG A 57 -9.37 14.06 4.35
N PHE A 58 -8.95 13.50 3.23
CA PHE A 58 -7.66 13.83 2.63
C PHE A 58 -7.82 14.16 1.14
N PRO A 59 -7.18 15.25 0.65
CA PRO A 59 -7.25 15.63 -0.75
C PRO A 59 -6.50 14.62 -1.62
N VAL A 60 -7.06 14.32 -2.80
CA VAL A 60 -6.42 13.49 -3.82
C VAL A 60 -5.44 14.35 -4.61
N ASP A 61 -4.18 13.92 -4.67
CA ASP A 61 -3.14 14.61 -5.44
C ASP A 61 -3.14 14.22 -6.91
N VAL A 62 -3.38 12.93 -7.19
CA VAL A 62 -3.33 12.37 -8.54
C VAL A 62 -4.48 11.39 -8.71
N THR A 63 -5.19 11.47 -9.84
CA THR A 63 -6.21 10.48 -10.18
C THR A 63 -5.57 9.24 -10.79
N LEU A 64 -6.24 8.06 -10.67
CA LEU A 64 -5.75 6.82 -11.27
C LEU A 64 -5.51 6.93 -12.77
N ASP A 65 -6.35 7.67 -13.50
CA ASP A 65 -6.20 7.87 -14.95
C ASP A 65 -4.95 8.67 -15.32
N ALA A 66 -4.46 9.52 -14.41
CA ALA A 66 -3.26 10.32 -14.60
C ALA A 66 -1.98 9.72 -13.98
N ALA A 67 -2.12 8.68 -13.15
CA ALA A 67 -1.00 8.06 -12.45
C ALA A 67 -0.19 7.12 -13.36
N SER A 68 1.13 7.21 -13.28
CA SER A 68 2.05 6.27 -13.90
C SER A 68 3.09 5.85 -12.87
N ALA A 69 3.47 4.57 -12.86
CA ALA A 69 4.54 4.10 -11.98
C ALA A 69 5.87 4.80 -12.24
N ASP A 70 6.08 5.39 -13.43
CA ASP A 70 7.30 6.12 -13.77
C ASP A 70 7.49 7.40 -12.93
N ASP A 71 6.40 7.97 -12.43
CA ASP A 71 6.40 9.21 -11.66
C ASP A 71 6.76 9.02 -10.18
N PHE A 72 6.92 7.75 -9.73
CA PHE A 72 7.09 7.41 -8.32
C PHE A 72 8.23 6.42 -8.10
N ASP A 73 8.82 6.44 -6.91
CA ASP A 73 9.90 5.56 -6.50
C ASP A 73 9.41 4.31 -5.76
N ALA A 74 8.26 4.38 -5.11
CA ALA A 74 7.64 3.27 -4.40
C ALA A 74 6.12 3.43 -4.32
N LEU A 75 5.42 2.34 -3.99
CA LEU A 75 3.98 2.28 -3.79
C LEU A 75 3.66 1.85 -2.36
N VAL A 76 2.78 2.58 -1.70
CA VAL A 76 2.18 2.21 -0.40
C VAL A 76 0.70 1.92 -0.59
N LEU A 77 0.24 0.79 -0.04
CA LEU A 77 -1.13 0.33 -0.07
C LEU A 77 -1.66 0.27 1.38
N PRO A 78 -2.27 1.36 1.87
CA PRO A 78 -2.94 1.36 3.16
C PRO A 78 -4.09 0.36 3.21
N GLY A 79 -4.48 -0.05 4.42
CA GLY A 79 -5.58 -0.97 4.63
C GLY A 79 -6.92 -0.28 4.87
N GLY A 80 -7.75 -0.94 5.68
CA GLY A 80 -9.17 -0.70 5.79
C GLY A 80 -9.93 -1.67 4.88
N VAL A 81 -10.94 -2.36 5.44
CA VAL A 81 -11.67 -3.42 4.72
C VAL A 81 -12.34 -2.87 3.47
N ALA A 82 -13.12 -1.79 3.60
CA ALA A 82 -13.84 -1.21 2.48
C ALA A 82 -12.88 -0.61 1.44
N ASN A 83 -11.78 0.00 1.87
CA ASN A 83 -10.74 0.49 0.99
C ASN A 83 -10.14 -0.64 0.14
N GLY A 84 -9.68 -1.72 0.78
CA GLY A 84 -9.08 -2.85 0.07
C GLY A 84 -10.04 -3.54 -0.90
N ASP A 85 -11.31 -3.70 -0.50
CA ASP A 85 -12.35 -4.28 -1.34
C ASP A 85 -12.63 -3.41 -2.58
N GLN A 86 -12.69 -2.11 -2.43
CA GLN A 86 -12.93 -1.19 -3.55
C GLN A 86 -11.73 -1.12 -4.50
N VAL A 87 -10.50 -0.94 -3.97
CA VAL A 87 -9.29 -0.74 -4.77
C VAL A 87 -9.05 -1.94 -5.71
N ARG A 88 -9.28 -3.17 -5.25
CA ARG A 88 -9.14 -4.37 -6.10
C ARG A 88 -10.03 -4.37 -7.32
N THR A 89 -11.15 -3.65 -7.29
CA THR A 89 -12.13 -3.60 -8.39
C THR A 89 -11.81 -2.56 -9.46
N PHE A 90 -10.83 -1.68 -9.22
CA PHE A 90 -10.45 -0.63 -10.16
C PHE A 90 -9.38 -1.14 -11.14
N PRO A 91 -9.69 -1.28 -12.45
CA PRO A 91 -8.70 -1.75 -13.43
C PRO A 91 -7.43 -0.89 -13.45
N GLY A 92 -7.56 0.43 -13.25
CA GLY A 92 -6.42 1.35 -13.16
C GLY A 92 -5.51 1.09 -11.96
N ALA A 93 -6.08 0.69 -10.81
CA ALA A 93 -5.32 0.32 -9.62
C ALA A 93 -4.54 -0.99 -9.83
N VAL A 94 -5.19 -1.99 -10.40
CA VAL A 94 -4.57 -3.27 -10.75
C VAL A 94 -3.40 -3.06 -11.71
N LYS A 95 -3.63 -2.26 -12.77
CA LYS A 95 -2.59 -1.91 -13.76
C LYS A 95 -1.42 -1.18 -13.10
N LEU A 96 -1.67 -0.19 -12.25
CA LEU A 96 -0.62 0.56 -11.56
C LEU A 96 0.25 -0.35 -10.70
N VAL A 97 -0.35 -1.27 -9.93
CA VAL A 97 0.37 -2.29 -9.15
C VAL A 97 1.26 -3.15 -10.05
N GLN A 98 0.73 -3.62 -11.18
CA GLN A 98 1.49 -4.41 -12.15
C GLN A 98 2.68 -3.63 -12.71
N GLU A 99 2.53 -2.34 -12.98
CA GLU A 99 3.59 -1.46 -13.47
C GLU A 99 4.72 -1.30 -12.43
N PHE A 100 4.38 -1.07 -11.15
CA PHE A 100 5.37 -1.02 -10.07
C PHE A 100 6.15 -2.32 -9.94
N ALA A 101 5.45 -3.45 -9.94
CA ALA A 101 6.06 -4.78 -9.86
C ALA A 101 6.98 -5.06 -11.06
N ALA A 102 6.54 -4.74 -12.28
CA ALA A 102 7.32 -4.93 -13.50
C ALA A 102 8.57 -4.02 -13.55
N ALA A 103 8.48 -2.81 -12.97
CA ALA A 103 9.60 -1.88 -12.87
C ALA A 103 10.58 -2.23 -11.73
N GLY A 104 10.30 -3.27 -10.93
CA GLY A 104 11.13 -3.64 -9.79
C GLY A 104 11.09 -2.64 -8.63
N LYS A 105 10.09 -1.77 -8.59
CA LYS A 105 9.96 -0.74 -7.56
C LYS A 105 9.32 -1.31 -6.29
N PRO A 106 9.74 -0.86 -5.08
CA PRO A 106 9.19 -1.34 -3.83
C PRO A 106 7.68 -1.15 -3.72
N ILE A 107 7.00 -2.16 -3.17
CA ILE A 107 5.58 -2.09 -2.81
C ILE A 107 5.46 -2.43 -1.33
N ALA A 108 4.87 -1.53 -0.56
CA ALA A 108 4.59 -1.71 0.86
C ALA A 108 3.08 -1.77 1.10
N VAL A 109 2.61 -2.83 1.75
CA VAL A 109 1.19 -3.11 1.95
C VAL A 109 0.89 -3.44 3.40
N ILE A 110 -0.22 -2.98 3.92
CA ILE A 110 -0.63 -3.29 5.29
C ILE A 110 -2.11 -3.70 5.37
N CYS A 111 -2.41 -4.63 6.29
CA CYS A 111 -3.76 -5.00 6.68
C CYS A 111 -4.56 -5.59 5.50
N HIS A 112 -5.69 -4.94 5.14
CA HIS A 112 -6.55 -5.34 4.03
C HIS A 112 -6.15 -4.71 2.67
N GLY A 113 -5.09 -3.91 2.63
CA GLY A 113 -4.65 -3.24 1.39
C GLY A 113 -4.19 -4.18 0.29
N GLY A 114 -3.95 -5.44 0.62
CA GLY A 114 -3.30 -6.39 -0.29
C GLY A 114 -4.20 -7.13 -1.27
N TRP A 115 -5.52 -6.99 -1.21
CA TRP A 115 -6.39 -7.65 -2.20
C TRP A 115 -6.08 -7.24 -3.64
N VAL A 116 -5.68 -6.01 -3.87
CA VAL A 116 -5.27 -5.56 -5.21
C VAL A 116 -4.00 -6.26 -5.72
N LEU A 117 -3.11 -6.72 -4.82
CA LEU A 117 -1.94 -7.52 -5.21
C LEU A 117 -2.36 -8.91 -5.73
N VAL A 118 -3.42 -9.50 -5.14
CA VAL A 118 -4.01 -10.75 -5.61
C VAL A 118 -4.60 -10.57 -7.02
N GLU A 119 -5.39 -9.52 -7.23
CA GLU A 119 -5.96 -9.19 -8.54
C GLU A 119 -4.88 -8.90 -9.60
N ALA A 120 -3.79 -8.26 -9.19
CA ALA A 120 -2.67 -7.95 -10.08
C ALA A 120 -1.82 -9.19 -10.44
N GLY A 121 -1.99 -10.30 -9.71
CA GLY A 121 -1.25 -11.54 -9.96
C GLY A 121 0.23 -11.48 -9.58
N VAL A 122 0.60 -10.63 -8.61
CA VAL A 122 2.02 -10.36 -8.27
C VAL A 122 2.49 -11.03 -6.98
N VAL A 123 1.67 -11.90 -6.38
CA VAL A 123 1.97 -12.56 -5.10
C VAL A 123 2.37 -14.03 -5.20
N ASP A 124 2.27 -14.64 -6.38
CA ASP A 124 2.64 -16.04 -6.58
C ASP A 124 4.11 -16.28 -6.23
N GLY A 125 4.36 -17.28 -5.38
CA GLY A 125 5.70 -17.61 -4.88
C GLY A 125 6.28 -16.62 -3.86
N ARG A 126 5.54 -15.57 -3.46
CA ARG A 126 6.01 -14.55 -2.51
C ARG A 126 5.69 -14.94 -1.06
N ARG A 127 6.54 -14.52 -0.13
CA ARG A 127 6.30 -14.63 1.31
C ARG A 127 5.81 -13.28 1.82
N LEU A 128 4.69 -13.29 2.55
CA LEU A 128 4.06 -12.06 3.02
C LEU A 128 3.18 -12.29 4.25
N THR A 129 2.74 -11.19 4.84
CA THR A 129 1.74 -11.15 5.90
C THR A 129 0.62 -10.15 5.56
N SER A 130 -0.45 -10.17 6.32
CA SER A 130 -1.60 -9.28 6.17
C SER A 130 -2.50 -9.32 7.41
N TRP A 131 -3.58 -8.56 7.38
CA TRP A 131 -4.70 -8.87 8.27
C TRP A 131 -5.10 -10.34 8.10
N PRO A 132 -5.33 -11.09 9.21
CA PRO A 132 -5.47 -12.56 9.14
C PRO A 132 -6.59 -13.07 8.22
N SER A 133 -7.63 -12.27 7.95
CA SER A 133 -8.73 -12.71 7.09
C SER A 133 -8.33 -12.92 5.63
N LEU A 134 -7.19 -12.36 5.18
CA LEU A 134 -6.69 -12.51 3.81
C LEU A 134 -5.84 -13.78 3.60
N GLN A 135 -5.61 -14.58 4.64
CA GLN A 135 -4.75 -15.77 4.54
C GLN A 135 -5.13 -16.71 3.39
N THR A 136 -6.42 -17.02 3.31
CA THR A 136 -6.93 -17.97 2.29
C THR A 136 -6.76 -17.39 0.89
N ASP A 137 -7.05 -16.12 0.72
CA ASP A 137 -6.91 -15.44 -0.58
C ASP A 137 -5.47 -15.46 -1.07
N TYR A 138 -4.51 -15.13 -0.18
CA TYR A 138 -3.10 -15.16 -0.51
C TYR A 138 -2.57 -16.56 -0.81
N ARG A 139 -2.96 -17.56 -0.01
CA ARG A 139 -2.59 -18.97 -0.26
C ARG A 139 -3.14 -19.47 -1.58
N ASN A 140 -4.39 -19.15 -1.89
CA ASN A 140 -5.02 -19.51 -3.17
C ASN A 140 -4.35 -18.81 -4.35
N ALA A 141 -3.79 -17.63 -4.14
CA ALA A 141 -2.99 -16.90 -5.13
C ALA A 141 -1.52 -17.36 -5.23
N GLY A 142 -1.14 -18.41 -4.51
CA GLY A 142 0.20 -19.03 -4.57
C GLY A 142 1.22 -18.42 -3.60
N ALA A 143 0.82 -17.53 -2.69
CA ALA A 143 1.72 -16.94 -1.71
C ALA A 143 1.90 -17.82 -0.46
N THR A 144 3.02 -17.61 0.23
CA THR A 144 3.28 -18.14 1.57
C THR A 144 2.93 -17.09 2.60
N TRP A 145 1.78 -17.25 3.26
CA TRP A 145 1.34 -16.34 4.32
C TRP A 145 1.94 -16.75 5.67
N VAL A 146 2.46 -15.75 6.40
CA VAL A 146 3.02 -15.93 7.76
C VAL A 146 2.44 -14.86 8.71
N ASP A 147 2.38 -15.18 10.00
CA ASP A 147 1.91 -14.26 11.03
C ASP A 147 3.11 -13.58 11.70
N GLU A 148 3.59 -12.52 11.06
CA GLU A 148 4.71 -11.70 11.55
C GLU A 148 4.35 -10.21 11.47
N GLU A 149 4.94 -9.38 12.33
CA GLU A 149 4.66 -7.94 12.36
C GLU A 149 5.05 -7.22 11.06
N VAL A 150 6.13 -7.68 10.43
CA VAL A 150 6.60 -7.21 9.14
C VAL A 150 7.32 -8.33 8.40
N VAL A 151 7.04 -8.45 7.12
CA VAL A 151 7.77 -9.34 6.21
C VAL A 151 8.34 -8.50 5.08
N VAL A 152 9.63 -8.65 4.85
CA VAL A 152 10.31 -8.12 3.66
C VAL A 152 10.68 -9.32 2.79
N ASP A 153 10.19 -9.32 1.57
CA ASP A 153 10.44 -10.38 0.59
C ASP A 153 11.10 -9.77 -0.65
N ASP A 154 12.39 -10.04 -0.79
CA ASP A 154 13.18 -9.58 -1.94
C ASP A 154 13.04 -10.58 -3.09
N GLY A 155 12.39 -10.15 -4.14
CA GLY A 155 12.15 -10.92 -5.35
C GLY A 155 12.33 -10.05 -6.58
N PRO A 156 11.46 -10.18 -7.60
CA PRO A 156 11.47 -9.28 -8.75
C PRO A 156 11.31 -7.81 -8.37
N PHE A 157 10.67 -7.55 -7.23
CA PHE A 157 10.57 -6.26 -6.56
C PHE A 157 10.55 -6.51 -5.04
N THR A 158 10.95 -5.54 -4.24
CA THR A 158 10.85 -5.64 -2.77
C THR A 158 9.40 -5.49 -2.34
N LEU A 159 8.86 -6.52 -1.69
CA LEU A 159 7.51 -6.52 -1.10
C LEU A 159 7.61 -6.44 0.42
N ILE A 160 7.08 -5.36 0.98
CA ILE A 160 7.01 -5.13 2.41
C ILE A 160 5.56 -5.31 2.84
N SER A 161 5.30 -6.13 3.85
CA SER A 161 3.93 -6.37 4.31
C SER A 161 3.82 -6.39 5.82
N SER A 162 2.69 -5.89 6.35
CA SER A 162 2.35 -5.88 7.78
C SER A 162 0.86 -6.17 7.99
N ARG A 163 0.45 -6.44 9.24
CA ARG A 163 -0.87 -7.00 9.54
C ARG A 163 -1.91 -5.93 9.93
N LYS A 164 -1.51 -4.93 10.72
CA LYS A 164 -2.43 -4.05 11.45
C LYS A 164 -1.72 -2.78 11.96
N PRO A 165 -2.45 -1.78 12.48
CA PRO A 165 -1.84 -0.54 12.97
C PRO A 165 -0.74 -0.71 14.02
N ASP A 166 -0.82 -1.73 14.88
CA ASP A 166 0.21 -2.01 15.89
C ASP A 166 1.59 -2.29 15.25
N ASP A 167 1.62 -2.75 14.01
CA ASP A 167 2.83 -3.09 13.27
C ASP A 167 3.47 -1.88 12.55
N LEU A 168 2.83 -0.71 12.56
CA LEU A 168 3.28 0.47 11.82
C LEU A 168 4.72 0.92 12.13
N PRO A 169 5.24 0.83 13.36
CA PRO A 169 6.64 1.16 13.60
C PRO A 169 7.62 0.29 12.79
N ALA A 170 7.37 -1.02 12.74
CA ALA A 170 8.18 -1.94 11.94
C ALA A 170 7.97 -1.72 10.43
N PHE A 171 6.73 -1.56 10.00
CA PHE A 171 6.36 -1.26 8.61
C PHE A 171 7.07 -0.01 8.09
N ASN A 172 6.99 1.11 8.82
CA ASN A 172 7.61 2.38 8.45
C ASN A 172 9.14 2.27 8.36
N ARG A 173 9.76 1.53 9.28
CA ARG A 173 11.21 1.29 9.26
C ARG A 173 11.64 0.58 7.99
N GLU A 174 10.95 -0.49 7.60
CA GLU A 174 11.28 -1.26 6.40
C GLU A 174 10.95 -0.49 5.11
N LEU A 175 9.84 0.26 5.10
CA LEU A 175 9.52 1.18 3.99
C LEU A 175 10.65 2.17 3.75
N LEU A 176 11.13 2.86 4.80
CA LEU A 176 12.22 3.82 4.67
C LEU A 176 13.55 3.15 4.29
N ALA A 177 13.80 1.91 4.73
CA ALA A 177 14.97 1.14 4.34
C ALA A 177 14.98 0.83 2.84
N ALA A 178 13.82 0.54 2.27
CA ALA A 178 13.69 0.26 0.83
C ALA A 178 13.83 1.51 -0.07
N LEU A 179 13.73 2.71 0.51
CA LEU A 179 13.85 3.98 -0.22
C LEU A 179 15.29 4.52 -0.28
N GLY A 180 16.14 4.09 0.60
CA GLY A 180 17.45 4.65 0.71
C GLY A 180 18.59 3.95 1.02
#